data_df38891742636e04fb4eef1226d438d5
#
_entry.id   df38891742636e04fb4eef1226d438d5
#
_cell.length_a   1.000
_cell.length_b   1.000
_cell.length_c   1.000
_cell.angle_alpha   90.00
_cell.angle_beta   90.00
_cell.angle_gamma   90.00
#
_symmetry.space_group_name_H-M   'P 1'
#
loop_
_entity.id
_entity.type
_entity.pdbx_description
1 polymer ?
#
loop_
_entity_poly.entity_id
_entity_poly.type
_entity_poly.pdbx_seq_one_letter_code
_entity_poly.pdbx_strand_id
1 'polypeptide(L)'
;MIYFDNSATTRPYKEVVDLVAKLSWEEFGNPASLHSFGIRAERILEQSRKQLADTIKADPEEIIFTSGGTEAINFAIKGSAEALKRSGKHILSTPIEHPAALESLKVLENMGYEVEMLSVDGKGFIDTGELKKKLRKDTILVNIMMVNNETGVIQPVEEAGHIIKAGNPGTVFHVDAVQAYGKLPIDMRRLKADIMSFSAHKIHGPRGVGMMYLRNGTKIRPIMSGGGQEKQYRSGTVNVPGIAGFACAAVKKVGQMDQDNRNIIMVRERLISELKKRMPDRIRINSPEDGLPGILSVSFSSVKSEVILHALELSEIYVSSGSACSAKKNSISHVIKAMNIPAPWSDGTIRFSFCGENTE
;
A
#
# COMPACT_ATOMS: atom_id res chain seq x y z
N MET A 1 5.06 -17.81 -19.99
CA MET A 1 4.38 -16.69 -19.31
C MET A 1 5.31 -16.10 -18.25
N ILE A 2 5.65 -14.82 -18.36
CA ILE A 2 6.46 -14.05 -17.41
C ILE A 2 5.57 -12.97 -16.80
N TYR A 3 5.34 -13.01 -15.48
CA TYR A 3 4.48 -12.05 -14.80
C TYR A 3 5.30 -11.05 -13.99
N PHE A 4 5.41 -9.83 -14.50
CA PHE A 4 6.10 -8.69 -13.91
C PHE A 4 5.15 -7.55 -13.53
N ASP A 5 3.91 -7.91 -13.13
CA ASP A 5 2.91 -6.93 -12.65
C ASP A 5 2.44 -7.23 -11.20
N ASN A 6 3.37 -7.67 -10.35
CA ASN A 6 3.10 -8.02 -8.95
C ASN A 6 2.67 -6.83 -8.08
N SER A 7 2.96 -5.59 -8.50
CA SER A 7 2.46 -4.39 -7.83
C SER A 7 0.97 -4.13 -8.09
N ALA A 8 0.40 -4.64 -9.19
CA ALA A 8 -1.04 -4.58 -9.42
C ALA A 8 -1.77 -5.62 -8.57
N THR A 9 -1.35 -6.87 -8.61
CA THR A 9 -1.82 -7.98 -7.76
C THR A 9 -0.82 -9.11 -7.82
N THR A 10 -0.75 -9.93 -6.77
CA THR A 10 0.07 -11.14 -6.78
C THR A 10 -0.79 -12.40 -6.93
N ARG A 11 -0.21 -13.48 -7.44
CA ARG A 11 -0.82 -14.81 -7.41
C ARG A 11 -0.85 -15.29 -5.97
N PRO A 12 -2.00 -15.72 -5.42
CA PRO A 12 -2.06 -16.29 -4.07
C PRO A 12 -1.18 -17.54 -3.94
N TYR A 13 -0.56 -17.73 -2.79
CA TYR A 13 0.12 -18.99 -2.50
C TYR A 13 -0.86 -20.16 -2.51
N LYS A 14 -0.40 -21.35 -2.95
CA LYS A 14 -1.27 -22.53 -3.04
C LYS A 14 -1.87 -22.90 -1.67
N GLU A 15 -1.06 -22.91 -0.62
CA GLU A 15 -1.50 -23.16 0.75
C GLU A 15 -2.52 -22.14 1.26
N VAL A 16 -2.46 -20.87 0.80
CA VAL A 16 -3.46 -19.85 1.12
C VAL A 16 -4.79 -20.19 0.47
N VAL A 17 -4.77 -20.59 -0.81
CA VAL A 17 -5.99 -20.98 -1.53
C VAL A 17 -6.64 -22.19 -0.85
N ASP A 18 -5.85 -23.22 -0.52
CA ASP A 18 -6.33 -24.43 0.12
C ASP A 18 -6.90 -24.15 1.52
N LEU A 19 -6.24 -23.30 2.30
CA LEU A 19 -6.72 -22.87 3.62
C LEU A 19 -8.06 -22.14 3.53
N VAL A 20 -8.17 -21.16 2.62
CA VAL A 20 -9.41 -20.39 2.43
C VAL A 20 -10.56 -21.31 2.00
N ALA A 21 -10.32 -22.23 1.06
CA ALA A 21 -11.33 -23.19 0.60
C ALA A 21 -11.79 -24.10 1.75
N LYS A 22 -10.83 -24.68 2.51
CA LYS A 22 -11.10 -25.54 3.66
C LYS A 22 -11.94 -24.81 4.71
N LEU A 23 -11.51 -23.63 5.18
CA LEU A 23 -12.20 -22.88 6.21
C LEU A 23 -13.59 -22.40 5.75
N SER A 24 -13.76 -22.05 4.48
CA SER A 24 -15.07 -21.67 3.93
C SER A 24 -16.08 -22.83 3.96
N TRP A 25 -15.63 -24.04 3.89
CA TRP A 25 -16.48 -25.24 3.92
C TRP A 25 -16.68 -25.81 5.32
N GLU A 26 -15.61 -25.93 6.09
CA GLU A 26 -15.64 -26.62 7.39
C GLU A 26 -15.97 -25.70 8.57
N GLU A 27 -15.59 -24.42 8.52
CA GLU A 27 -15.67 -23.47 9.63
C GLU A 27 -16.50 -22.22 9.25
N PHE A 28 -17.68 -22.45 8.65
CA PHE A 28 -18.57 -21.42 8.13
C PHE A 28 -19.38 -20.66 9.21
N GLY A 29 -19.11 -20.92 10.50
CA GLY A 29 -19.81 -20.26 11.61
C GLY A 29 -19.59 -18.75 11.65
N ASN A 30 -20.64 -18.02 12.07
CA ASN A 30 -20.49 -16.60 12.37
C ASN A 30 -19.73 -16.43 13.70
N PRO A 31 -18.59 -15.71 13.76
CA PRO A 31 -17.82 -15.55 15.00
C PRO A 31 -18.60 -14.85 16.13
N ALA A 32 -19.69 -14.14 15.82
CA ALA A 32 -20.55 -13.54 16.84
C ALA A 32 -21.57 -14.53 17.46
N SER A 33 -21.63 -15.78 16.97
CA SER A 33 -22.57 -16.78 17.49
C SER A 33 -22.02 -17.51 18.70
N LEU A 34 -22.85 -17.77 19.71
CA LEU A 34 -22.45 -18.40 20.98
C LEU A 34 -22.33 -19.93 20.91
N HIS A 35 -22.75 -20.57 19.83
CA HIS A 35 -22.62 -22.00 19.65
C HIS A 35 -21.22 -22.40 19.16
N SER A 36 -20.91 -23.71 19.21
CA SER A 36 -19.56 -24.24 18.94
C SER A 36 -18.95 -23.82 17.58
N PHE A 37 -19.75 -23.67 16.52
CA PHE A 37 -19.28 -23.19 15.22
C PHE A 37 -18.81 -21.73 15.29
N GLY A 38 -19.57 -20.86 15.99
CA GLY A 38 -19.17 -19.46 16.18
C GLY A 38 -17.89 -19.34 16.99
N ILE A 39 -17.79 -20.07 18.09
CA ILE A 39 -16.59 -20.09 18.96
C ILE A 39 -15.32 -20.54 18.19
N ARG A 40 -15.44 -21.54 17.29
CA ARG A 40 -14.31 -21.96 16.46
C ARG A 40 -13.92 -20.88 15.46
N ALA A 41 -14.88 -20.25 14.80
CA ALA A 41 -14.63 -19.15 13.87
C ALA A 41 -13.98 -17.94 14.58
N GLU A 42 -14.43 -17.61 15.80
CA GLU A 42 -13.82 -16.57 16.63
C GLU A 42 -12.36 -16.88 16.99
N ARG A 43 -12.06 -18.11 17.39
CA ARG A 43 -10.67 -18.54 17.67
C ARG A 43 -9.76 -18.39 16.46
N ILE A 44 -10.23 -18.77 15.26
CA ILE A 44 -9.47 -18.60 14.02
C ILE A 44 -9.22 -17.13 13.73
N LEU A 45 -10.24 -16.29 13.93
CA LEU A 45 -10.15 -14.85 13.74
C LEU A 45 -9.10 -14.22 14.67
N GLU A 46 -9.17 -14.53 15.97
CA GLU A 46 -8.25 -13.95 16.96
C GLU A 46 -6.81 -14.48 16.80
N GLN A 47 -6.63 -15.75 16.44
CA GLN A 47 -5.32 -16.29 16.11
C GLN A 47 -4.73 -15.57 14.88
N SER A 48 -5.52 -15.34 13.84
CA SER A 48 -5.09 -14.63 12.64
C SER A 48 -4.75 -13.18 12.93
N ARG A 49 -5.53 -12.50 13.79
CA ARG A 49 -5.28 -11.14 14.26
C ARG A 49 -3.94 -11.05 14.98
N LYS A 50 -3.65 -11.97 15.89
CA LYS A 50 -2.37 -12.05 16.59
C LYS A 50 -1.21 -12.25 15.61
N GLN A 51 -1.32 -13.21 14.69
CA GLN A 51 -0.28 -13.48 13.70
C GLN A 51 0.04 -12.23 12.84
N LEU A 52 -0.99 -11.52 12.39
CA LEU A 52 -0.82 -10.28 11.61
C LEU A 52 -0.18 -9.16 12.44
N ALA A 53 -0.62 -8.98 13.68
CA ALA A 53 -0.04 -8.01 14.61
C ALA A 53 1.46 -8.29 14.85
N ASP A 54 1.82 -9.55 15.08
CA ASP A 54 3.21 -9.99 15.30
C ASP A 54 4.11 -9.63 14.10
N THR A 55 3.61 -9.70 12.85
CA THR A 55 4.39 -9.37 11.64
C THR A 55 4.80 -7.91 11.54
N ILE A 56 4.12 -7.00 12.25
CA ILE A 56 4.41 -5.55 12.27
C ILE A 56 4.79 -5.05 13.67
N LYS A 57 4.95 -5.95 14.63
CA LYS A 57 5.25 -5.68 16.05
C LYS A 57 4.24 -4.73 16.71
N ALA A 58 2.95 -4.95 16.42
CA ALA A 58 1.81 -4.25 17.00
C ALA A 58 1.11 -5.08 18.07
N ASP A 59 0.19 -4.47 18.81
CA ASP A 59 -0.76 -5.16 19.67
C ASP A 59 -1.91 -5.71 18.81
N PRO A 60 -2.40 -6.95 19.03
CA PRO A 60 -3.59 -7.47 18.36
C PRO A 60 -4.81 -6.55 18.48
N GLU A 61 -4.96 -5.83 19.59
CA GLU A 61 -6.03 -4.87 19.78
C GLU A 61 -5.99 -3.67 18.82
N GLU A 62 -4.86 -3.39 18.19
CA GLU A 62 -4.64 -2.31 17.24
C GLU A 62 -4.92 -2.72 15.78
N ILE A 63 -5.32 -3.97 15.54
CA ILE A 63 -5.63 -4.47 14.19
C ILE A 63 -7.15 -4.41 13.97
N ILE A 64 -7.54 -3.78 12.86
CA ILE A 64 -8.94 -3.71 12.38
C ILE A 64 -8.97 -4.31 10.96
N PHE A 65 -9.81 -5.30 10.73
CA PHE A 65 -9.94 -5.91 9.41
C PHE A 65 -10.81 -5.08 8.47
N THR A 66 -10.41 -5.04 7.21
CA THR A 66 -11.07 -4.31 6.13
C THR A 66 -11.19 -5.21 4.89
N SER A 67 -11.89 -4.76 3.85
CA SER A 67 -11.95 -5.47 2.56
C SER A 67 -10.70 -5.28 1.68
N GLY A 68 -9.77 -4.43 2.07
CA GLY A 68 -8.53 -4.18 1.33
C GLY A 68 -7.96 -2.78 1.60
N GLY A 69 -6.86 -2.46 0.91
CA GLY A 69 -6.17 -1.18 1.08
C GLY A 69 -7.06 0.03 0.81
N THR A 70 -7.92 -0.02 -0.21
CA THR A 70 -8.81 1.10 -0.53
C THR A 70 -9.77 1.44 0.62
N GLU A 71 -10.39 0.43 1.26
CA GLU A 71 -11.25 0.66 2.43
C GLU A 71 -10.44 1.21 3.60
N ALA A 72 -9.28 0.61 3.89
CA ALA A 72 -8.42 1.04 4.98
C ALA A 72 -7.95 2.50 4.82
N ILE A 73 -7.52 2.91 3.62
CA ILE A 73 -7.10 4.28 3.30
C ILE A 73 -8.28 5.27 3.42
N ASN A 74 -9.45 4.93 2.85
CA ASN A 74 -10.64 5.77 2.97
C ASN A 74 -11.04 5.94 4.44
N PHE A 75 -10.97 4.86 5.22
CA PHE A 75 -11.29 4.89 6.64
C PHE A 75 -10.29 5.78 7.39
N ALA A 76 -9.00 5.59 7.17
CA ALA A 76 -7.96 6.42 7.79
C ALA A 76 -8.17 7.91 7.51
N ILE A 77 -8.35 8.29 6.25
CA ILE A 77 -8.45 9.70 5.83
C ILE A 77 -9.79 10.31 6.27
N LYS A 78 -10.90 9.71 5.85
CA LYS A 78 -12.24 10.28 6.11
C LYS A 78 -12.64 10.15 7.57
N GLY A 79 -12.32 9.03 8.22
CA GLY A 79 -12.63 8.80 9.63
C GLY A 79 -11.84 9.74 10.55
N SER A 80 -10.57 10.02 10.26
CA SER A 80 -9.76 11.00 11.00
C SER A 80 -10.27 12.41 10.80
N ALA A 81 -10.56 12.82 9.56
CA ALA A 81 -11.10 14.14 9.27
C ALA A 81 -12.42 14.39 10.02
N GLU A 82 -13.35 13.44 10.00
CA GLU A 82 -14.63 13.56 10.71
C GLU A 82 -14.43 13.61 12.24
N ALA A 83 -13.52 12.80 12.80
CA ALA A 83 -13.25 12.80 14.23
C ALA A 83 -12.62 14.12 14.72
N LEU A 84 -11.78 14.74 13.88
CA LEU A 84 -10.98 15.92 14.24
C LEU A 84 -11.52 17.24 13.66
N LYS A 85 -12.71 17.26 13.04
CA LYS A 85 -13.29 18.44 12.35
C LYS A 85 -13.42 19.69 13.21
N ARG A 86 -13.42 19.56 14.55
CA ARG A 86 -13.44 20.68 15.51
C ARG A 86 -12.03 21.15 15.88
N SER A 87 -11.00 20.36 15.63
CA SER A 87 -9.60 20.66 15.95
C SER A 87 -8.90 21.42 14.82
N GLY A 88 -9.37 21.29 13.60
CA GLY A 88 -8.84 21.95 12.42
C GLY A 88 -9.40 21.40 11.13
N LYS A 89 -8.93 21.94 10.01
CA LYS A 89 -9.33 21.52 8.66
C LYS A 89 -8.15 21.35 7.71
N HIS A 90 -6.93 21.55 8.17
CA HIS A 90 -5.75 21.43 7.34
C HIS A 90 -5.26 19.98 7.28
N ILE A 91 -4.93 19.51 6.08
CA ILE A 91 -4.45 18.16 5.77
C ILE A 91 -3.23 18.28 4.87
N LEU A 92 -2.15 17.56 5.20
CA LEU A 92 -0.97 17.43 4.36
C LEU A 92 -0.95 16.04 3.70
N SER A 93 -0.58 15.99 2.42
CA SER A 93 -0.37 14.73 1.69
C SER A 93 0.66 14.90 0.58
N THR A 94 0.82 13.89 -0.29
CA THR A 94 1.75 13.94 -1.42
C THR A 94 1.04 13.75 -2.76
N PRO A 95 1.55 14.32 -3.86
CA PRO A 95 0.94 14.16 -5.18
C PRO A 95 1.16 12.78 -5.78
N ILE A 96 1.97 11.93 -5.16
CA ILE A 96 2.32 10.58 -5.63
C ILE A 96 1.53 9.47 -4.93
N GLU A 97 0.54 9.83 -4.12
CA GLU A 97 -0.30 8.86 -3.40
C GLU A 97 -1.11 7.97 -4.35
N HIS A 98 -1.54 6.82 -3.81
CA HIS A 98 -2.48 5.96 -4.53
C HIS A 98 -3.83 6.68 -4.76
N PRO A 99 -4.55 6.42 -5.88
CA PRO A 99 -5.85 7.04 -6.16
C PRO A 99 -6.87 6.93 -5.01
N ALA A 100 -6.83 5.87 -4.19
CA ALA A 100 -7.68 5.75 -3.02
C ALA A 100 -7.48 6.88 -1.99
N ALA A 101 -6.25 7.38 -1.85
CA ALA A 101 -5.95 8.53 -1.00
C ALA A 101 -6.31 9.85 -1.71
N LEU A 102 -5.85 10.04 -2.96
CA LEU A 102 -6.09 11.29 -3.70
C LEU A 102 -7.59 11.59 -3.86
N GLU A 103 -8.38 10.59 -4.25
CA GLU A 103 -9.85 10.78 -4.39
C GLU A 103 -10.53 10.98 -3.02
N SER A 104 -10.02 10.37 -1.94
CA SER A 104 -10.54 10.63 -0.59
C SER A 104 -10.25 12.06 -0.14
N LEU A 105 -9.05 12.56 -0.42
CA LEU A 105 -8.64 13.94 -0.13
C LEU A 105 -9.49 14.94 -0.92
N LYS A 106 -9.72 14.69 -2.21
CA LYS A 106 -10.58 15.52 -3.05
C LYS A 106 -12.03 15.59 -2.54
N VAL A 107 -12.57 14.49 -1.99
CA VAL A 107 -13.87 14.53 -1.32
C VAL A 107 -13.84 15.47 -0.12
N LEU A 108 -12.76 15.44 0.69
CA LEU A 108 -12.62 16.33 1.83
C LEU A 108 -12.45 17.80 1.42
N GLU A 109 -11.72 18.11 0.33
CA GLU A 109 -11.66 19.46 -0.24
C GLU A 109 -13.06 19.99 -0.57
N ASN A 110 -13.89 19.19 -1.23
CA ASN A 110 -15.28 19.53 -1.53
C ASN A 110 -16.15 19.75 -0.27
N MET A 111 -15.73 19.18 0.87
CA MET A 111 -16.37 19.38 2.18
C MET A 111 -15.77 20.57 2.96
N GLY A 112 -14.86 21.34 2.34
CA GLY A 112 -14.25 22.54 2.90
C GLY A 112 -13.05 22.29 3.82
N TYR A 113 -12.34 21.16 3.64
CA TYR A 113 -11.00 20.96 4.20
C TYR A 113 -9.96 21.58 3.27
N GLU A 114 -8.87 22.07 3.85
CA GLU A 114 -7.71 22.58 3.13
C GLU A 114 -6.69 21.46 2.97
N VAL A 115 -6.54 20.94 1.75
CA VAL A 115 -5.57 19.89 1.44
C VAL A 115 -4.36 20.53 0.75
N GLU A 116 -3.21 20.43 1.40
CA GLU A 116 -1.95 20.93 0.87
C GLU A 116 -1.02 19.77 0.51
N MET A 117 -0.45 19.80 -0.69
CA MET A 117 0.48 18.77 -1.15
C MET A 117 1.92 19.16 -0.83
N LEU A 118 2.68 18.19 -0.30
CA LEU A 118 4.14 18.28 -0.20
C LEU A 118 4.74 18.04 -1.59
N SER A 119 5.76 18.79 -1.95
CA SER A 119 6.50 18.56 -3.19
C SER A 119 7.30 17.25 -3.12
N VAL A 120 7.58 16.68 -4.29
CA VAL A 120 8.52 15.58 -4.45
C VAL A 120 9.62 15.97 -5.41
N ASP A 121 10.81 15.43 -5.20
CA ASP A 121 11.93 15.65 -6.11
C ASP A 121 11.83 14.79 -7.39
N GLY A 122 12.80 14.93 -8.29
CA GLY A 122 12.85 14.16 -9.54
C GLY A 122 13.04 12.65 -9.38
N LYS A 123 13.28 12.16 -8.15
CA LYS A 123 13.32 10.73 -7.77
C LYS A 123 12.06 10.29 -7.03
N GLY A 124 11.16 11.23 -6.69
CA GLY A 124 9.90 10.98 -6.00
C GLY A 124 9.98 11.04 -4.47
N PHE A 125 11.07 11.52 -3.88
CA PHE A 125 11.18 11.71 -2.43
C PHE A 125 10.50 13.01 -1.99
N ILE A 126 9.82 12.98 -0.83
CA ILE A 126 9.33 14.19 -0.17
C ILE A 126 10.48 14.96 0.48
N ASP A 127 10.30 16.30 0.61
CA ASP A 127 11.16 17.14 1.45
C ASP A 127 10.62 17.20 2.88
N THR A 128 11.32 16.55 3.82
CA THR A 128 10.95 16.58 5.26
C THR A 128 11.09 17.98 5.88
N GLY A 129 11.94 18.82 5.31
CA GLY A 129 12.04 20.24 5.68
C GLY A 129 10.80 21.05 5.28
N GLU A 130 10.21 20.74 4.10
CA GLU A 130 8.93 21.31 3.68
C GLU A 130 7.79 20.83 4.60
N LEU A 131 7.74 19.53 4.92
CA LEU A 131 6.77 18.98 5.88
C LEU A 131 6.80 19.75 7.20
N LYS A 132 8.00 20.00 7.74
CA LYS A 132 8.17 20.75 9.00
C LYS A 132 7.64 22.19 8.89
N LYS A 133 7.86 22.86 7.76
CA LYS A 133 7.42 24.24 7.53
C LYS A 133 5.89 24.34 7.34
N LYS A 134 5.29 23.36 6.67
CA LYS A 134 3.84 23.35 6.37
C LYS A 134 2.98 22.80 7.50
N LEU A 135 3.59 22.12 8.49
CA LEU A 135 2.86 21.61 9.65
C LEU A 135 2.37 22.76 10.54
N ARG A 136 1.05 22.87 10.68
CA ARG A 136 0.37 23.95 11.43
C ARG A 136 -0.32 23.39 12.69
N LYS A 137 -0.75 24.28 13.59
CA LYS A 137 -1.51 23.89 14.79
C LYS A 137 -2.88 23.29 14.45
N ASP A 138 -3.49 23.70 13.35
CA ASP A 138 -4.77 23.19 12.84
C ASP A 138 -4.62 22.07 11.82
N THR A 139 -3.39 21.53 11.61
CA THR A 139 -3.17 20.32 10.83
C THR A 139 -3.71 19.12 11.59
N ILE A 140 -4.73 18.47 11.04
CA ILE A 140 -5.39 17.32 11.67
C ILE A 140 -4.91 15.98 11.16
N LEU A 141 -4.40 15.93 9.92
CA LEU A 141 -3.98 14.71 9.25
C LEU A 141 -2.75 14.97 8.37
N VAL A 142 -1.79 14.08 8.44
CA VAL A 142 -0.74 13.92 7.43
C VAL A 142 -0.87 12.52 6.85
N ASN A 143 -0.95 12.42 5.51
CA ASN A 143 -1.05 11.16 4.79
C ASN A 143 0.14 11.01 3.85
N ILE A 144 0.94 9.95 4.02
CA ILE A 144 2.13 9.68 3.20
C ILE A 144 2.21 8.17 2.95
N MET A 145 2.33 7.76 1.69
CA MET A 145 2.60 6.36 1.36
C MET A 145 4.05 5.99 1.70
N MET A 146 4.25 4.79 2.25
CA MET A 146 5.60 4.32 2.61
C MET A 146 6.43 3.94 1.38
N VAL A 147 5.81 3.31 0.39
CA VAL A 147 6.45 2.91 -0.86
C VAL A 147 5.54 3.26 -2.03
N ASN A 148 6.07 3.99 -3.00
CA ASN A 148 5.30 4.30 -4.20
C ASN A 148 5.14 3.07 -5.10
N ASN A 149 3.92 2.82 -5.52
CA ASN A 149 3.53 1.62 -6.29
C ASN A 149 3.96 1.66 -7.76
N GLU A 150 4.46 2.79 -8.26
CA GLU A 150 4.91 2.94 -9.65
C GLU A 150 6.43 2.98 -9.76
N THR A 151 7.11 3.68 -8.87
CA THR A 151 8.56 3.91 -8.93
C THR A 151 9.35 3.11 -7.89
N GLY A 152 8.69 2.65 -6.83
CA GLY A 152 9.36 1.94 -5.74
C GLY A 152 10.11 2.86 -4.77
N VAL A 153 9.97 4.19 -4.88
CA VAL A 153 10.58 5.11 -3.91
C VAL A 153 10.08 4.80 -2.50
N ILE A 154 11.00 4.73 -1.54
CA ILE A 154 10.71 4.51 -0.12
C ILE A 154 10.74 5.86 0.58
N GLN A 155 9.60 6.31 1.08
CA GLN A 155 9.50 7.61 1.76
C GLN A 155 10.09 7.56 3.17
N PRO A 156 10.67 8.67 3.68
CA PRO A 156 11.27 8.76 5.01
C PRO A 156 10.19 8.86 6.11
N VAL A 157 9.29 7.86 6.19
CA VAL A 157 8.11 7.89 7.08
C VAL A 157 8.46 7.87 8.56
N GLU A 158 9.60 7.29 8.96
CA GLU A 158 10.07 7.33 10.34
C GLU A 158 10.45 8.76 10.74
N GLU A 159 11.23 9.45 9.92
CA GLU A 159 11.59 10.86 10.12
C GLU A 159 10.35 11.76 10.09
N ALA A 160 9.48 11.58 9.09
CA ALA A 160 8.22 12.33 8.99
C ALA A 160 7.37 12.16 10.26
N GLY A 161 7.26 10.95 10.81
CA GLY A 161 6.54 10.68 12.05
C GLY A 161 7.12 11.44 13.25
N HIS A 162 8.43 11.49 13.37
CA HIS A 162 9.09 12.28 14.43
C HIS A 162 8.84 13.78 14.29
N ILE A 163 8.94 14.33 13.08
CA ILE A 163 8.65 15.73 12.79
C ILE A 163 7.20 16.08 13.15
N ILE A 164 6.25 15.26 12.72
CA ILE A 164 4.81 15.47 12.96
C ILE A 164 4.52 15.47 14.46
N LYS A 165 5.01 14.48 15.20
CA LYS A 165 4.73 14.35 16.64
C LYS A 165 5.44 15.40 17.49
N ALA A 166 6.60 15.90 17.06
CA ALA A 166 7.28 17.00 17.71
C ALA A 166 6.60 18.36 17.45
N GLY A 167 6.09 18.58 16.23
CA GLY A 167 5.48 19.85 15.82
C GLY A 167 4.01 20.00 16.24
N ASN A 168 3.22 18.95 16.05
CA ASN A 168 1.80 18.91 16.46
C ASN A 168 1.41 17.46 16.84
N PRO A 169 1.53 17.05 18.10
CA PRO A 169 1.22 15.69 18.55
C PRO A 169 -0.24 15.29 18.36
N GLY A 170 -1.16 16.25 18.20
CA GLY A 170 -2.58 16.01 17.92
C GLY A 170 -2.90 15.65 16.46
N THR A 171 -1.95 15.85 15.55
CA THR A 171 -2.10 15.45 14.14
C THR A 171 -2.06 13.94 14.01
N VAL A 172 -3.06 13.37 13.35
CA VAL A 172 -3.04 11.95 12.95
C VAL A 172 -2.05 11.75 11.82
N PHE A 173 -1.16 10.77 11.95
CA PHE A 173 -0.25 10.37 10.89
C PHE A 173 -0.69 9.03 10.30
N HIS A 174 -1.20 9.06 9.07
CA HIS A 174 -1.55 7.87 8.30
C HIS A 174 -0.46 7.51 7.29
N VAL A 175 -0.09 6.24 7.25
CA VAL A 175 0.87 5.69 6.30
C VAL A 175 0.21 4.62 5.45
N ASP A 176 0.17 4.80 4.13
CA ASP A 176 -0.18 3.71 3.21
C ASP A 176 1.01 2.76 3.06
N ALA A 177 0.93 1.57 3.66
CA ALA A 177 1.95 0.53 3.62
C ALA A 177 1.62 -0.63 2.68
N VAL A 178 0.62 -0.49 1.82
CA VAL A 178 0.13 -1.55 0.92
C VAL A 178 1.26 -2.12 0.05
N GLN A 179 2.20 -1.30 -0.41
CA GLN A 179 3.35 -1.76 -1.20
C GLN A 179 4.57 -2.14 -0.35
N ALA A 180 4.66 -1.67 0.89
CA ALA A 180 5.77 -1.94 1.79
C ALA A 180 5.64 -3.30 2.52
N TYR A 181 4.41 -3.70 2.85
CA TYR A 181 4.13 -4.87 3.68
C TYR A 181 4.68 -6.16 3.08
N GLY A 182 5.40 -6.92 3.90
CA GLY A 182 6.05 -8.16 3.49
C GLY A 182 7.23 -8.00 2.52
N LYS A 183 7.64 -6.75 2.22
CA LYS A 183 8.77 -6.42 1.33
C LYS A 183 9.82 -5.57 2.02
N LEU A 184 9.42 -4.81 3.05
CA LEU A 184 10.28 -4.08 3.96
C LEU A 184 9.93 -4.44 5.41
N PRO A 185 10.88 -4.37 6.34
CA PRO A 185 10.59 -4.55 7.76
C PRO A 185 9.72 -3.39 8.27
N ILE A 186 8.62 -3.73 8.95
CA ILE A 186 7.72 -2.76 9.59
C ILE A 186 7.76 -3.00 11.09
N ASP A 187 8.07 -1.94 11.85
CA ASP A 187 8.07 -1.96 13.32
C ASP A 187 7.26 -0.78 13.85
N MET A 188 6.02 -1.05 14.28
CA MET A 188 5.11 -0.01 14.77
C MET A 188 5.58 0.67 16.06
N ARG A 189 6.52 0.07 16.80
CA ARG A 189 7.12 0.68 17.98
C ARG A 189 8.06 1.86 17.61
N ARG A 190 8.72 1.75 16.44
CA ARG A 190 9.64 2.78 15.91
C ARG A 190 8.91 3.84 15.10
N LEU A 191 8.00 3.41 14.22
CA LEU A 191 7.18 4.31 13.42
C LEU A 191 6.21 5.06 14.32
N LYS A 192 6.13 6.35 14.17
CA LYS A 192 5.20 7.22 14.91
C LYS A 192 3.86 7.37 14.19
N ALA A 193 3.55 6.46 13.25
CA ALA A 193 2.27 6.41 12.58
C ALA A 193 1.15 6.06 13.56
N ASP A 194 0.01 6.75 13.45
CA ASP A 194 -1.19 6.44 14.23
C ASP A 194 -2.07 5.43 13.52
N ILE A 195 -2.05 5.46 12.18
CA ILE A 195 -2.83 4.57 11.32
C ILE A 195 -1.93 4.07 10.19
N MET A 196 -2.05 2.79 9.84
CA MET A 196 -1.36 2.23 8.70
C MET A 196 -2.27 1.27 7.92
N SER A 197 -2.24 1.34 6.59
CA SER A 197 -3.13 0.56 5.72
C SER A 197 -2.40 -0.56 5.00
N PHE A 198 -3.04 -1.75 4.90
CA PHE A 198 -2.46 -2.96 4.32
C PHE A 198 -3.47 -3.70 3.43
N SER A 199 -2.98 -4.51 2.50
CA SER A 199 -3.81 -5.32 1.60
C SER A 199 -3.20 -6.70 1.36
N ALA A 200 -4.00 -7.76 1.52
CA ALA A 200 -3.53 -9.13 1.42
C ALA A 200 -3.04 -9.51 0.02
N HIS A 201 -3.73 -9.06 -1.02
CA HIS A 201 -3.42 -9.45 -2.41
C HIS A 201 -2.10 -8.88 -2.96
N LYS A 202 -1.40 -8.03 -2.22
CA LYS A 202 -0.07 -7.52 -2.59
C LYS A 202 1.07 -8.39 -2.05
N ILE A 203 0.73 -9.36 -1.21
CA ILE A 203 1.67 -10.28 -0.56
C ILE A 203 1.26 -11.76 -0.71
N HIS A 204 0.71 -12.11 -1.86
CA HIS A 204 0.24 -13.48 -2.17
C HIS A 204 -0.92 -14.00 -1.31
N GLY A 205 -1.64 -13.07 -0.66
CA GLY A 205 -2.88 -13.35 0.06
C GLY A 205 -4.13 -13.26 -0.83
N PRO A 206 -5.32 -13.51 -0.26
CA PRO A 206 -6.58 -13.45 -0.98
C PRO A 206 -6.97 -12.00 -1.33
N ARG A 207 -7.75 -11.83 -2.40
CA ARG A 207 -8.42 -10.56 -2.72
C ARG A 207 -9.60 -10.34 -1.78
N GLY A 208 -10.01 -9.08 -1.62
CA GLY A 208 -11.17 -8.74 -0.78
C GLY A 208 -10.89 -8.79 0.72
N VAL A 209 -9.61 -8.75 1.12
CA VAL A 209 -9.17 -8.69 2.52
C VAL A 209 -8.00 -7.70 2.65
N GLY A 210 -8.05 -6.92 3.72
CA GLY A 210 -6.99 -6.05 4.17
C GLY A 210 -7.06 -5.85 5.68
N MET A 211 -6.17 -5.03 6.19
CA MET A 211 -6.22 -4.57 7.58
C MET A 211 -5.78 -3.13 7.69
N MET A 212 -6.20 -2.51 8.77
CA MET A 212 -5.73 -1.23 9.24
C MET A 212 -5.11 -1.42 10.63
N TYR A 213 -3.88 -0.97 10.82
CA TYR A 213 -3.33 -0.72 12.13
C TYR A 213 -3.94 0.59 12.64
N LEU A 214 -4.45 0.59 13.84
CA LEU A 214 -5.01 1.76 14.53
C LEU A 214 -4.41 1.84 15.92
N ARG A 215 -3.47 2.77 16.12
CA ARG A 215 -2.83 2.98 17.42
C ARG A 215 -3.87 3.25 18.49
N ASN A 216 -3.74 2.59 19.63
CA ASN A 216 -4.63 2.82 20.78
C ASN A 216 -4.69 4.30 21.15
N GLY A 217 -5.91 4.83 21.32
CA GLY A 217 -6.18 6.23 21.62
C GLY A 217 -6.25 7.17 20.42
N THR A 218 -6.01 6.69 19.20
CA THR A 218 -6.18 7.49 17.96
C THR A 218 -7.64 7.86 17.75
N LYS A 219 -7.90 9.15 17.53
CA LYS A 219 -9.25 9.65 17.26
C LYS A 219 -9.66 9.38 15.82
N ILE A 220 -10.61 8.49 15.64
CA ILE A 220 -11.18 8.14 14.35
C ILE A 220 -12.70 7.88 14.46
N ARG A 221 -13.46 8.17 13.43
CA ARG A 221 -14.89 7.84 13.33
C ARG A 221 -15.10 6.72 12.33
N PRO A 222 -15.93 5.71 12.66
CA PRO A 222 -16.33 4.69 11.70
C PRO A 222 -16.94 5.32 10.44
N ILE A 223 -16.58 4.80 9.27
CA ILE A 223 -17.16 5.21 7.98
C ILE A 223 -18.24 4.22 7.50
N MET A 224 -18.36 3.07 8.18
CA MET A 224 -19.32 2.01 7.85
C MET A 224 -20.11 1.65 9.10
N SER A 225 -21.41 1.97 9.10
CA SER A 225 -22.32 1.70 10.20
C SER A 225 -22.94 0.32 10.09
N GLY A 226 -23.31 -0.31 11.24
CA GLY A 226 -23.96 -1.62 11.27
C GLY A 226 -23.87 -2.31 12.64
N GLY A 227 -23.64 -3.63 12.65
CA GLY A 227 -23.73 -4.49 13.84
C GLY A 227 -22.56 -4.41 14.83
N GLY A 228 -21.64 -3.47 14.68
CA GLY A 228 -20.59 -3.21 15.67
C GLY A 228 -19.40 -4.20 15.66
N GLN A 229 -19.23 -4.98 14.60
CA GLN A 229 -18.06 -5.84 14.44
C GLN A 229 -16.76 -5.02 14.44
N GLU A 230 -15.62 -5.69 14.53
CA GLU A 230 -14.30 -5.04 14.59
C GLU A 230 -14.28 -3.88 15.61
N LYS A 231 -14.72 -4.16 16.83
CA LYS A 231 -14.73 -3.18 17.96
C LYS A 231 -15.52 -1.90 17.66
N GLN A 232 -16.59 -2.02 16.89
CA GLN A 232 -17.45 -0.91 16.40
C GLN A 232 -16.77 0.01 15.37
N TYR A 233 -15.54 -0.29 14.94
CA TYR A 233 -14.86 0.48 13.90
C TYR A 233 -15.31 0.10 12.50
N ARG A 234 -15.54 -1.20 12.26
CA ARG A 234 -15.89 -1.68 10.92
C ARG A 234 -16.98 -2.74 10.99
N SER A 235 -18.20 -2.33 10.72
CA SER A 235 -19.39 -3.21 10.75
C SER A 235 -19.46 -4.13 9.53
N GLY A 236 -20.16 -5.26 9.69
CA GLY A 236 -20.38 -6.29 8.68
C GLY A 236 -19.76 -7.62 9.08
N THR A 237 -20.39 -8.72 8.68
CA THR A 237 -19.89 -10.08 8.98
C THR A 237 -18.46 -10.24 8.54
N VAL A 238 -17.62 -10.71 9.45
CA VAL A 238 -16.17 -10.81 9.25
C VAL A 238 -15.85 -11.97 8.31
N ASN A 239 -14.97 -11.74 7.35
CA ASN A 239 -14.51 -12.76 6.40
C ASN A 239 -13.41 -13.63 7.02
N VAL A 240 -13.80 -14.53 7.94
CA VAL A 240 -12.86 -15.39 8.70
C VAL A 240 -11.91 -16.20 7.79
N PRO A 241 -12.40 -16.91 6.74
CA PRO A 241 -11.51 -17.65 5.86
C PRO A 241 -10.49 -16.76 5.13
N GLY A 242 -10.94 -15.61 4.63
CA GLY A 242 -10.07 -14.66 3.94
C GLY A 242 -9.02 -14.05 4.87
N ILE A 243 -9.37 -13.75 6.12
CA ILE A 243 -8.45 -13.21 7.13
C ILE A 243 -7.40 -14.26 7.52
N ALA A 244 -7.80 -15.52 7.71
CA ALA A 244 -6.87 -16.61 7.96
C ALA A 244 -5.90 -16.82 6.79
N GLY A 245 -6.41 -16.71 5.53
CA GLY A 245 -5.58 -16.73 4.34
C GLY A 245 -4.61 -15.54 4.28
N PHE A 246 -5.03 -14.34 4.71
CA PHE A 246 -4.15 -13.19 4.82
C PHE A 246 -3.04 -13.40 5.86
N ALA A 247 -3.36 -13.91 7.04
CA ALA A 247 -2.38 -14.20 8.08
C ALA A 247 -1.36 -15.27 7.62
N CYS A 248 -1.82 -16.34 6.96
CA CYS A 248 -0.96 -17.34 6.36
C CYS A 248 0.03 -16.73 5.34
N ALA A 249 -0.46 -15.91 4.42
CA ALA A 249 0.37 -15.23 3.44
C ALA A 249 1.37 -14.27 4.10
N ALA A 250 0.95 -13.52 5.11
CA ALA A 250 1.78 -12.54 5.80
C ALA A 250 2.94 -13.20 6.56
N VAL A 251 2.65 -14.23 7.35
CA VAL A 251 3.68 -14.97 8.10
C VAL A 251 4.73 -15.55 7.14
N LYS A 252 4.29 -16.19 6.06
CA LYS A 252 5.20 -16.73 5.05
C LYS A 252 6.01 -15.64 4.39
N LYS A 253 5.36 -14.57 3.91
CA LYS A 253 6.03 -13.50 3.17
C LYS A 253 7.05 -12.74 4.01
N VAL A 254 6.72 -12.44 5.26
CA VAL A 254 7.65 -11.79 6.20
C VAL A 254 8.81 -12.72 6.54
N GLY A 255 8.54 -14.02 6.76
CA GLY A 255 9.59 -15.01 7.04
C GLY A 255 10.56 -15.26 5.87
N GLN A 256 10.12 -15.03 4.63
CA GLN A 256 10.94 -15.22 3.42
C GLN A 256 11.48 -13.90 2.82
N MET A 257 11.20 -12.75 3.46
CA MET A 257 11.45 -11.42 2.91
C MET A 257 12.90 -11.20 2.43
N ASP A 258 13.88 -11.59 3.22
CA ASP A 258 15.29 -11.40 2.88
C ASP A 258 15.71 -12.28 1.70
N GLN A 259 15.23 -13.52 1.62
CA GLN A 259 15.51 -14.40 0.50
C GLN A 259 14.84 -13.90 -0.79
N ASP A 260 13.58 -13.50 -0.69
CA ASP A 260 12.83 -12.93 -1.80
C ASP A 260 13.54 -11.68 -2.34
N ASN A 261 13.97 -10.77 -1.45
CA ASN A 261 14.66 -9.55 -1.85
C ASN A 261 15.99 -9.84 -2.55
N ARG A 262 16.76 -10.83 -2.10
CA ARG A 262 18.00 -11.24 -2.80
C ARG A 262 17.70 -11.73 -4.22
N ASN A 263 16.70 -12.59 -4.39
CA ASN A 263 16.30 -13.09 -5.73
C ASN A 263 15.81 -11.95 -6.63
N ILE A 264 14.97 -11.08 -6.09
CA ILE A 264 14.43 -9.92 -6.83
C ILE A 264 15.55 -8.98 -7.29
N ILE A 265 16.55 -8.72 -6.43
CA ILE A 265 17.68 -7.86 -6.78
C ILE A 265 18.43 -8.45 -7.97
N MET A 266 18.73 -9.77 -7.99
CA MET A 266 19.43 -10.41 -9.11
C MET A 266 18.66 -10.23 -10.43
N VAL A 267 17.37 -10.53 -10.43
CA VAL A 267 16.50 -10.39 -11.63
C VAL A 267 16.44 -8.92 -12.10
N ARG A 268 16.25 -7.98 -11.16
CA ARG A 268 16.23 -6.54 -11.44
C ARG A 268 17.51 -6.06 -12.08
N GLU A 269 18.66 -6.36 -11.47
CA GLU A 269 19.97 -5.92 -11.94
C GLU A 269 20.31 -6.53 -13.31
N ARG A 270 19.93 -7.78 -13.53
CA ARG A 270 20.05 -8.42 -14.85
C ARG A 270 19.26 -7.67 -15.91
N LEU A 271 18.00 -7.36 -15.62
CA LEU A 271 17.14 -6.61 -16.54
C LEU A 271 17.71 -5.21 -16.82
N ILE A 272 18.12 -4.47 -15.80
CA ILE A 272 18.71 -3.13 -15.94
C ILE A 272 19.97 -3.18 -16.80
N SER A 273 20.86 -4.14 -16.53
CA SER A 273 22.12 -4.31 -17.27
C SER A 273 21.88 -4.59 -18.75
N GLU A 274 20.98 -5.52 -19.07
CA GLU A 274 20.64 -5.85 -20.46
C GLU A 274 19.94 -4.70 -21.19
N LEU A 275 19.06 -3.97 -20.53
CA LEU A 275 18.40 -2.79 -21.11
C LEU A 275 19.42 -1.68 -21.40
N LYS A 276 20.32 -1.37 -20.45
CA LYS A 276 21.38 -0.38 -20.65
C LYS A 276 22.34 -0.76 -21.78
N LYS A 277 22.69 -2.05 -21.89
CA LYS A 277 23.59 -2.57 -22.94
C LYS A 277 22.96 -2.48 -24.34
N ARG A 278 21.67 -2.80 -24.45
CA ARG A 278 20.98 -2.90 -25.77
C ARG A 278 20.39 -1.56 -26.24
N MET A 279 20.06 -0.67 -25.29
CA MET A 279 19.35 0.58 -25.56
C MET A 279 19.92 1.75 -24.71
N PRO A 280 21.23 2.04 -24.78
CA PRO A 280 21.90 2.95 -23.84
C PRO A 280 21.28 4.35 -23.80
N ASP A 281 20.90 4.90 -24.97
CA ASP A 281 20.37 6.27 -25.11
C ASP A 281 18.83 6.32 -25.22
N ARG A 282 18.17 5.19 -25.07
CA ARG A 282 16.73 5.07 -25.28
C ARG A 282 15.94 4.70 -24.04
N ILE A 283 16.61 4.55 -22.90
CA ILE A 283 15.97 4.26 -21.61
C ILE A 283 16.39 5.25 -20.54
N ARG A 284 15.46 5.48 -19.63
CA ARG A 284 15.67 6.21 -18.38
C ARG A 284 15.10 5.39 -17.23
N ILE A 285 15.93 5.10 -16.24
CA ILE A 285 15.46 4.47 -14.99
C ILE A 285 14.89 5.57 -14.10
N ASN A 286 13.62 5.46 -13.71
CA ASN A 286 12.94 6.41 -12.83
C ASN A 286 12.97 5.97 -11.37
N SER A 287 13.09 4.66 -11.11
CA SER A 287 13.22 4.12 -9.76
C SER A 287 14.55 4.53 -9.12
N PRO A 288 14.56 4.99 -7.87
CA PRO A 288 15.80 5.26 -7.16
C PRO A 288 16.59 3.96 -6.91
N GLU A 289 17.90 4.07 -6.78
CA GLU A 289 18.80 2.92 -6.55
C GLU A 289 18.53 2.25 -5.19
N ASP A 290 18.23 3.06 -4.18
CA ASP A 290 17.86 2.70 -2.81
C ASP A 290 16.36 2.46 -2.61
N GLY A 291 15.58 2.39 -3.70
CA GLY A 291 14.16 2.09 -3.68
C GLY A 291 13.86 0.61 -3.41
N LEU A 292 12.56 0.28 -3.29
CA LEU A 292 12.11 -1.10 -3.13
C LEU A 292 12.53 -1.94 -4.34
N PRO A 293 13.35 -3.00 -4.18
CA PRO A 293 13.87 -3.79 -5.30
C PRO A 293 12.77 -4.37 -6.21
N GLY A 294 11.64 -4.72 -5.62
CA GLY A 294 10.51 -5.34 -6.32
C GLY A 294 9.76 -4.44 -7.30
N ILE A 295 10.13 -3.15 -7.42
CA ILE A 295 9.47 -2.22 -8.35
C ILE A 295 10.54 -1.49 -9.17
N LEU A 296 10.43 -1.57 -10.49
CA LEU A 296 11.31 -0.91 -11.44
C LEU A 296 10.48 -0.13 -12.46
N SER A 297 10.62 1.18 -12.46
CA SER A 297 10.03 2.09 -13.45
C SER A 297 11.08 2.47 -14.49
N VAL A 298 10.78 2.18 -15.75
CA VAL A 298 11.67 2.49 -16.88
C VAL A 298 10.87 3.26 -17.92
N SER A 299 11.39 4.41 -18.32
CA SER A 299 10.88 5.16 -19.46
C SER A 299 11.66 4.84 -20.72
N PHE A 300 10.94 4.64 -21.83
CA PHE A 300 11.50 4.41 -23.17
C PHE A 300 11.22 5.66 -24.03
N SER A 301 12.27 6.21 -24.65
CA SER A 301 12.11 7.39 -25.49
C SER A 301 11.40 7.07 -26.80
N SER A 302 10.54 8.00 -27.25
CA SER A 302 9.90 7.97 -28.58
C SER A 302 8.96 6.78 -28.85
N VAL A 303 8.51 6.08 -27.80
CA VAL A 303 7.53 4.98 -27.89
C VAL A 303 6.50 5.16 -26.77
N LYS A 304 5.22 5.05 -27.12
CA LYS A 304 4.15 5.08 -26.11
C LYS A 304 4.12 3.79 -25.28
N SER A 305 3.85 3.92 -24.00
CA SER A 305 3.78 2.79 -23.06
C SER A 305 2.80 1.69 -23.48
N GLU A 306 1.67 2.05 -24.09
CA GLU A 306 0.67 1.09 -24.62
C GLU A 306 1.26 0.20 -25.71
N VAL A 307 2.08 0.76 -26.61
CA VAL A 307 2.72 -0.01 -27.70
C VAL A 307 3.69 -1.04 -27.10
N ILE A 308 4.49 -0.61 -26.11
CA ILE A 308 5.44 -1.50 -25.43
C ILE A 308 4.67 -2.61 -24.68
N LEU A 309 3.59 -2.25 -23.97
CA LEU A 309 2.78 -3.18 -23.21
C LEU A 309 2.22 -4.28 -24.10
N HIS A 310 1.59 -3.91 -25.22
CA HIS A 310 1.03 -4.90 -26.16
C HIS A 310 2.12 -5.72 -26.85
N ALA A 311 3.27 -5.12 -27.19
CA ALA A 311 4.38 -5.88 -27.78
C ALA A 311 4.95 -6.93 -26.81
N LEU A 312 5.06 -6.60 -25.53
CA LEU A 312 5.48 -7.55 -24.48
C LEU A 312 4.43 -8.63 -24.22
N GLU A 313 3.15 -8.28 -24.22
CA GLU A 313 2.03 -9.22 -24.05
C GLU A 313 2.01 -10.28 -25.16
N LEU A 314 2.32 -9.92 -26.41
CA LEU A 314 2.47 -10.89 -27.53
C LEU A 314 3.57 -11.92 -27.25
N SER A 315 4.55 -11.60 -26.39
CA SER A 315 5.60 -12.51 -25.94
C SER A 315 5.29 -13.12 -24.56
N GLU A 316 4.03 -13.07 -24.12
CA GLU A 316 3.57 -13.53 -22.81
C GLU A 316 4.32 -12.91 -21.61
N ILE A 317 4.78 -11.65 -21.77
CA ILE A 317 5.40 -10.85 -20.71
C ILE A 317 4.41 -9.78 -20.24
N TYR A 318 3.97 -9.87 -19.00
CA TYR A 318 2.93 -9.01 -18.43
C TYR A 318 3.54 -7.95 -17.52
N VAL A 319 3.36 -6.69 -17.90
CA VAL A 319 3.87 -5.48 -17.23
C VAL A 319 2.75 -4.45 -17.09
N SER A 320 3.02 -3.29 -16.50
CA SER A 320 2.05 -2.19 -16.39
C SER A 320 2.61 -0.86 -16.90
N SER A 321 1.75 0.00 -17.44
CA SER A 321 2.08 1.38 -17.84
C SER A 321 1.86 2.41 -16.72
N GLY A 322 2.22 2.09 -15.47
CA GLY A 322 1.95 2.90 -14.30
C GLY A 322 0.94 2.26 -13.35
N SER A 323 -0.03 2.99 -12.80
CA SER A 323 -1.09 2.36 -12.02
C SER A 323 -2.11 1.69 -12.95
N ALA A 324 -2.50 0.46 -12.65
CA ALA A 324 -3.53 -0.28 -13.39
C ALA A 324 -4.87 0.48 -13.49
N CYS A 325 -5.13 1.40 -12.55
CA CYS A 325 -6.32 2.24 -12.53
C CYS A 325 -6.27 3.40 -13.53
N SER A 326 -5.08 3.86 -13.93
CA SER A 326 -4.88 4.97 -14.88
C SER A 326 -4.77 4.50 -16.34
N ALA A 327 -4.47 3.23 -16.57
CA ALA A 327 -4.24 2.66 -17.90
C ALA A 327 -5.41 2.86 -18.88
N LYS A 328 -6.65 2.98 -18.37
CA LYS A 328 -7.85 3.19 -19.21
C LYS A 328 -8.04 4.63 -19.72
N LYS A 329 -7.20 5.60 -19.29
CA LYS A 329 -7.42 7.04 -19.59
C LYS A 329 -6.42 7.65 -20.56
N ASN A 330 -5.51 6.88 -21.18
CA ASN A 330 -4.47 7.38 -22.11
C ASN A 330 -3.74 8.65 -21.60
N SER A 331 -3.49 8.74 -20.30
CA SER A 331 -2.86 9.91 -19.68
C SER A 331 -1.56 9.53 -18.98
N ILE A 332 -0.58 10.39 -19.07
CA ILE A 332 0.68 10.28 -18.30
C ILE A 332 0.32 10.14 -16.82
N SER A 333 0.97 9.20 -16.13
CA SER A 333 0.79 8.97 -14.69
C SER A 333 0.98 10.26 -13.89
N HIS A 334 0.14 10.47 -12.86
CA HIS A 334 0.27 11.58 -11.93
C HIS A 334 1.61 11.54 -11.17
N VAL A 335 2.15 10.34 -10.90
CA VAL A 335 3.46 10.14 -10.27
C VAL A 335 4.56 10.66 -11.18
N ILE A 336 4.58 10.25 -12.44
CA ILE A 336 5.56 10.69 -13.45
C ILE A 336 5.49 12.21 -13.68
N LYS A 337 4.27 12.78 -13.66
CA LYS A 337 4.08 14.24 -13.72
C LYS A 337 4.65 14.94 -12.49
N ALA A 338 4.35 14.43 -11.28
CA ALA A 338 4.84 15.00 -10.02
C ALA A 338 6.37 15.00 -9.92
N MET A 339 7.02 13.96 -10.49
CA MET A 339 8.47 13.84 -10.59
C MET A 339 9.09 14.71 -11.69
N ASN A 340 8.28 15.45 -12.46
CA ASN A 340 8.72 16.30 -13.58
C ASN A 340 9.55 15.53 -14.64
N ILE A 341 9.18 14.28 -14.92
CA ILE A 341 9.83 13.48 -15.98
C ILE A 341 9.43 14.11 -17.34
N PRO A 342 10.38 14.63 -18.13
CA PRO A 342 10.06 15.38 -19.35
C PRO A 342 9.68 14.43 -20.50
N ALA A 343 8.98 14.99 -21.52
CA ALA A 343 8.92 14.37 -22.83
C ALA A 343 10.34 14.28 -23.44
N PRO A 344 10.66 13.24 -24.24
CA PRO A 344 9.77 12.17 -24.71
C PRO A 344 9.69 10.95 -23.76
N TRP A 345 10.20 11.06 -22.52
CA TRP A 345 10.30 9.94 -21.57
C TRP A 345 8.96 9.61 -20.90
N SER A 346 8.18 10.63 -20.56
CA SER A 346 6.96 10.49 -19.77
C SER A 346 5.90 9.55 -20.39
N ASP A 347 5.79 9.55 -21.73
CA ASP A 347 4.77 8.77 -22.45
C ASP A 347 5.10 7.29 -22.59
N GLY A 348 6.40 6.95 -22.50
CA GLY A 348 6.90 5.58 -22.68
C GLY A 348 7.23 4.87 -21.36
N THR A 349 6.61 5.25 -20.25
CA THR A 349 6.96 4.67 -18.93
C THR A 349 6.28 3.32 -18.71
N ILE A 350 7.08 2.31 -18.40
CA ILE A 350 6.66 0.95 -18.03
C ILE A 350 7.13 0.64 -16.61
N ARG A 351 6.24 0.04 -15.82
CA ARG A 351 6.57 -0.53 -14.53
C ARG A 351 6.74 -2.04 -14.65
N PHE A 352 7.90 -2.53 -14.26
CA PHE A 352 8.17 -3.94 -13.99
C PHE A 352 8.06 -4.15 -12.47
N SER A 353 7.29 -5.13 -12.04
CA SER A 353 7.20 -5.45 -10.61
C SER A 353 7.35 -6.94 -10.35
N PHE A 354 8.40 -7.25 -9.58
CA PHE A 354 8.90 -8.60 -9.34
C PHE A 354 8.36 -9.18 -8.04
N CYS A 355 8.39 -10.51 -7.93
CA CYS A 355 8.21 -11.26 -6.70
C CYS A 355 9.34 -12.29 -6.54
N GLY A 356 9.44 -12.93 -5.38
CA GLY A 356 10.49 -13.91 -5.09
C GLY A 356 10.48 -15.16 -5.96
N GLU A 357 9.38 -15.43 -6.68
CA GLU A 357 9.25 -16.56 -7.60
C GLU A 357 9.79 -16.27 -9.02
N ASN A 358 10.13 -15.00 -9.33
CA ASN A 358 10.73 -14.67 -10.61
C ASN A 358 12.20 -15.12 -10.63
N THR A 359 12.62 -15.72 -11.73
CA THR A 359 13.99 -16.19 -11.98
C THR A 359 14.61 -15.46 -13.19
N GLU A 360 15.94 -15.54 -13.32
CA GLU A 360 16.69 -14.98 -14.46
C GLU A 360 16.27 -15.61 -15.82
#